data_5e9d58c2a8dbab9b03d8834ef37a694c
#
_entry.id   5e9d58c2a8dbab9b03d8834ef37a694c
#
_cell.length_a   1.000
_cell.length_b   1.000
_cell.length_c   1.000
_cell.angle_alpha   90.00
_cell.angle_beta   90.00
_cell.angle_gamma   90.00
#
_symmetry.space_group_name_H-M   'P 1'
#
loop_
_entity.id
_entity.type
_entity.pdbx_description
1 polymer ?
#
loop_
_entity_poly.entity_id
_entity_poly.type
_entity_poly.pdbx_seq_one_letter_code
_entity_poly.pdbx_strand_id
1 'polypeptide(L)'
;MKTSIFAAGFCIVASLAAAETPVLNVLTYDSFISDWGPGPAVEAAFEAECGCDLRFEGAGDGAALLARVQLEGARSEADVVLGLDTSLTAAAAATGLFAPHDITAAYDLPIAWDDALFVPYDWGWFAFVHDKTKVAVPPTSFTALAASDLKIVIEDPRSSTPGLGLLLWIKAAYGDRSAQIWADLADNIVTVTPGWSEAYGLFLAGEADMVLSYTTSPAYHLIAESDASKAAAAFDEGHYLQIEVAAKLAASDQPALADRFLAFIGSDAFQSVIPTTNWMYPAHTPAGGLPQGFATLITPVKSLLLDPEAAQAARGPAVDEWRAALSR
;
A
#
# COMPACT_ATOMS: atom_id res chain seq x y z
N MET A 1 18.93 86.16 13.36
CA MET A 1 19.35 84.77 13.50
C MET A 1 18.14 83.89 13.27
N LYS A 2 18.07 83.17 12.13
CA LYS A 2 16.95 82.27 11.80
C LYS A 2 17.51 80.83 11.92
N THR A 3 17.00 80.10 12.90
CA THR A 3 17.41 78.71 13.15
C THR A 3 16.47 77.79 12.37
N SER A 4 16.99 77.10 11.35
CA SER A 4 16.26 76.10 10.58
C SER A 4 16.43 74.73 11.25
N ILE A 5 15.33 74.13 11.65
CA ILE A 5 15.26 72.78 12.19
C ILE A 5 15.07 71.80 11.00
N PHE A 6 16.04 70.97 10.76
CA PHE A 6 15.93 69.82 9.80
C PHE A 6 15.28 68.64 10.54
N ALA A 7 14.10 68.28 10.11
CA ALA A 7 13.46 67.02 10.54
C ALA A 7 13.94 65.86 9.63
N ALA A 8 14.76 64.97 10.19
CA ALA A 8 15.13 63.72 9.51
C ALA A 8 14.00 62.70 9.59
N GLY A 9 13.36 62.46 8.46
CA GLY A 9 12.37 61.39 8.35
C GLY A 9 13.04 60.01 8.32
N PHE A 10 12.79 59.18 9.32
CA PHE A 10 13.24 57.80 9.40
C PHE A 10 12.26 56.90 8.60
N CYS A 11 12.61 56.50 7.38
CA CYS A 11 11.86 55.48 6.63
C CYS A 11 12.17 54.08 7.20
N ILE A 12 11.23 53.52 7.94
CA ILE A 12 11.29 52.10 8.34
C ILE A 12 10.93 51.28 7.11
N VAL A 13 11.91 50.66 6.47
CA VAL A 13 11.71 49.63 5.45
C VAL A 13 11.40 48.34 6.20
N ALA A 14 10.13 47.97 6.28
CA ALA A 14 9.72 46.65 6.73
C ALA A 14 10.15 45.63 5.66
N SER A 15 11.20 44.86 5.95
CA SER A 15 11.55 43.68 5.16
C SER A 15 10.44 42.65 5.36
N LEU A 16 9.63 42.42 4.34
CA LEU A 16 8.80 41.23 4.25
C LEU A 16 9.75 40.04 4.14
N ALA A 17 10.01 39.35 5.26
CA ALA A 17 10.58 38.03 5.19
C ALA A 17 9.59 37.16 4.39
N ALA A 18 10.01 36.66 3.23
CA ALA A 18 9.28 35.60 2.56
C ALA A 18 9.22 34.43 3.54
N ALA A 19 8.00 34.01 3.92
CA ALA A 19 7.84 32.79 4.70
C ALA A 19 8.41 31.63 3.86
N GLU A 20 9.25 30.82 4.44
CA GLU A 20 9.72 29.59 3.79
C GLU A 20 8.50 28.71 3.46
N THR A 21 8.49 28.10 2.28
CA THR A 21 7.44 27.16 1.90
C THR A 21 7.49 25.96 2.86
N PRO A 22 6.40 25.64 3.57
CA PRO A 22 6.39 24.49 4.45
C PRO A 22 6.67 23.20 3.67
N VAL A 23 7.44 22.30 4.24
CA VAL A 23 7.75 20.99 3.64
C VAL A 23 7.01 19.91 4.41
N LEU A 24 6.37 18.97 3.70
CA LEU A 24 5.79 17.76 4.27
C LEU A 24 6.54 16.54 3.72
N ASN A 25 7.17 15.77 4.61
CA ASN A 25 7.88 14.56 4.24
C ASN A 25 6.98 13.34 4.46
N VAL A 26 6.73 12.58 3.40
CA VAL A 26 5.91 11.37 3.42
C VAL A 26 6.75 10.17 3.07
N LEU A 27 6.91 9.26 4.02
CA LEU A 27 7.57 7.98 3.81
C LEU A 27 6.56 6.98 3.24
N THR A 28 6.91 6.34 2.11
CA THR A 28 5.99 5.44 1.39
C THR A 28 6.74 4.29 0.72
N TYR A 29 6.03 3.44 -0.02
CA TYR A 29 6.64 2.35 -0.77
C TYR A 29 7.08 2.77 -2.18
N ASP A 30 8.04 2.04 -2.74
CA ASP A 30 8.74 2.45 -3.97
C ASP A 30 7.82 2.54 -5.19
N SER A 31 6.84 1.63 -5.34
CA SER A 31 5.91 1.67 -6.47
C SER A 31 4.96 2.88 -6.42
N PHE A 32 4.64 3.41 -5.22
CA PHE A 32 3.82 4.62 -5.09
C PHE A 32 4.47 5.84 -5.75
N ILE A 33 5.79 5.97 -5.65
CA ILE A 33 6.55 7.13 -6.13
C ILE A 33 7.17 6.94 -7.51
N SER A 34 6.97 5.78 -8.13
CA SER A 34 7.43 5.56 -9.51
C SER A 34 6.71 6.50 -10.50
N ASP A 35 7.31 6.73 -11.66
CA ASP A 35 6.74 7.62 -12.70
C ASP A 35 5.30 7.22 -13.11
N TRP A 36 4.97 5.94 -12.98
CA TRP A 36 3.64 5.39 -13.29
C TRP A 36 2.73 5.25 -12.06
N GLY A 37 3.28 5.43 -10.86
CA GLY A 37 2.56 5.35 -9.60
C GLY A 37 1.71 6.58 -9.29
N PRO A 38 0.94 6.56 -8.19
CA PRO A 38 0.08 7.68 -7.81
C PRO A 38 0.84 8.92 -7.32
N GLY A 39 2.07 8.77 -6.81
CA GLY A 39 2.84 9.81 -6.16
C GLY A 39 2.90 11.13 -6.93
N PRO A 40 3.34 11.16 -8.21
CA PRO A 40 3.45 12.42 -8.96
C PRO A 40 2.13 13.19 -9.09
N ALA A 41 1.01 12.49 -9.26
CA ALA A 41 -0.31 13.13 -9.36
C ALA A 41 -0.82 13.61 -8.00
N VAL A 42 -0.58 12.84 -6.94
CA VAL A 42 -0.92 13.20 -5.55
C VAL A 42 -0.12 14.42 -5.10
N GLU A 43 1.20 14.46 -5.37
CA GLU A 43 2.08 15.58 -5.08
C GLU A 43 1.54 16.86 -5.72
N ALA A 44 1.36 16.86 -7.04
CA ALA A 44 0.88 18.03 -7.76
C ALA A 44 -0.49 18.52 -7.26
N ALA A 45 -1.42 17.61 -6.93
CA ALA A 45 -2.74 17.97 -6.46
C ALA A 45 -2.72 18.55 -5.04
N PHE A 46 -1.96 17.95 -4.12
CA PHE A 46 -1.86 18.44 -2.75
C PHE A 46 -1.10 19.76 -2.66
N GLU A 47 0.01 19.93 -3.39
CA GLU A 47 0.76 21.19 -3.43
C GLU A 47 -0.06 22.37 -3.94
N ALA A 48 -0.91 22.12 -4.95
CA ALA A 48 -1.83 23.14 -5.45
C ALA A 48 -2.86 23.59 -4.38
N GLU A 49 -3.22 22.71 -3.45
CA GLU A 49 -4.14 23.01 -2.36
C GLU A 49 -3.45 23.62 -1.14
N CYS A 50 -2.30 23.03 -0.74
CA CYS A 50 -1.65 23.41 0.52
C CYS A 50 -0.78 24.67 0.40
N GLY A 51 -0.21 24.94 -0.78
CA GLY A 51 0.85 25.92 -0.96
C GLY A 51 2.14 25.51 -0.21
N CYS A 52 2.39 24.22 -0.11
CA CYS A 52 3.54 23.58 0.54
C CYS A 52 4.38 22.83 -0.51
N ASP A 53 5.47 22.23 -0.07
CA ASP A 53 6.33 21.32 -0.81
C ASP A 53 6.11 19.90 -0.23
N LEU A 54 5.46 19.01 -0.99
CA LEU A 54 5.23 17.62 -0.60
C LEU A 54 6.38 16.76 -1.11
N ARG A 55 7.05 16.06 -0.22
CA ARG A 55 8.17 15.19 -0.56
C ARG A 55 7.89 13.75 -0.19
N PHE A 56 7.89 12.90 -1.19
CA PHE A 56 7.83 11.46 -0.98
C PHE A 56 9.23 10.85 -0.89
N GLU A 57 9.41 9.90 0.04
CA GLU A 57 10.60 9.09 0.14
C GLU A 57 10.22 7.61 0.17
N GLY A 58 10.83 6.80 -0.72
CA GLY A 58 10.60 5.36 -0.81
C GLY A 58 11.38 4.58 0.25
N ALA A 59 10.78 3.49 0.73
CA ALA A 59 11.37 2.61 1.73
C ALA A 59 11.14 1.12 1.42
N GLY A 60 11.18 0.76 0.15
CA GLY A 60 10.89 -0.60 -0.30
C GLY A 60 9.40 -0.85 -0.41
N ASP A 61 8.86 -1.81 0.35
CA ASP A 61 7.43 -2.16 0.39
C ASP A 61 6.94 -2.15 1.86
N GLY A 62 5.65 -2.39 2.13
CA GLY A 62 5.01 -2.09 3.41
C GLY A 62 5.68 -2.65 4.66
N ALA A 63 6.16 -3.90 4.62
CA ALA A 63 6.85 -4.47 5.78
C ALA A 63 8.25 -3.84 5.99
N ALA A 64 8.96 -3.47 4.91
CA ALA A 64 10.21 -2.73 4.97
C ALA A 64 9.99 -1.29 5.46
N LEU A 65 8.89 -0.67 5.02
CA LEU A 65 8.45 0.66 5.46
C LEU A 65 8.28 0.72 6.99
N LEU A 66 7.55 -0.24 7.58
CA LEU A 66 7.39 -0.30 9.04
C LEU A 66 8.74 -0.55 9.75
N ALA A 67 9.59 -1.43 9.21
CA ALA A 67 10.91 -1.69 9.79
C ALA A 67 11.78 -0.44 9.80
N ARG A 68 11.73 0.39 8.76
CA ARG A 68 12.42 1.67 8.71
C ARG A 68 11.91 2.65 9.75
N VAL A 69 10.58 2.80 9.87
CA VAL A 69 9.96 3.66 10.91
C VAL A 69 10.41 3.23 12.31
N GLN A 70 10.45 1.92 12.58
CA GLN A 70 10.91 1.40 13.87
C GLN A 70 12.41 1.67 14.13
N LEU A 71 13.24 1.57 13.09
CA LEU A 71 14.68 1.83 13.18
C LEU A 71 14.99 3.32 13.46
N GLU A 72 14.30 4.22 12.78
CA GLU A 72 14.45 5.66 12.93
C GLU A 72 13.83 6.15 14.26
N GLY A 73 12.69 5.58 14.63
CA GLY A 73 11.97 5.92 15.85
C GLY A 73 11.60 7.41 15.88
N ALA A 74 11.76 8.05 17.02
CA ALA A 74 11.48 9.48 17.21
C ALA A 74 12.47 10.42 16.47
N ARG A 75 13.45 9.88 15.74
CA ARG A 75 14.39 10.65 14.93
C ARG A 75 14.02 10.66 13.44
N SER A 76 12.92 10.03 13.07
CA SER A 76 12.44 10.07 11.69
C SER A 76 12.18 11.52 11.28
N GLU A 77 12.59 11.86 10.07
CA GLU A 77 12.32 13.16 9.44
C GLU A 77 10.99 13.15 8.67
N ALA A 78 10.31 12.00 8.65
CA ALA A 78 9.00 11.88 8.03
C ALA A 78 7.91 12.44 8.95
N ASP A 79 6.92 13.07 8.33
CA ASP A 79 5.72 13.58 8.98
C ASP A 79 4.57 12.58 8.92
N VAL A 80 4.48 11.87 7.79
CA VAL A 80 3.43 10.90 7.48
C VAL A 80 4.07 9.62 6.94
N VAL A 81 3.48 8.49 7.28
CA VAL A 81 3.74 7.18 6.68
C VAL A 81 2.51 6.78 5.87
N LEU A 82 2.68 6.46 4.59
CA LEU A 82 1.63 6.05 3.67
C LEU A 82 2.01 4.70 3.04
N GLY A 83 1.16 3.66 3.17
CA GLY A 83 1.43 2.35 2.58
C GLY A 83 1.73 1.25 3.60
N LEU A 84 1.39 1.45 4.89
CA LEU A 84 1.13 0.32 5.77
C LEU A 84 -0.21 -0.32 5.41
N ASP A 85 -0.44 -1.53 5.86
CA ASP A 85 -1.71 -2.22 5.63
C ASP A 85 -2.29 -2.82 6.91
N THR A 86 -3.51 -3.35 6.82
CA THR A 86 -4.21 -4.01 7.93
C THR A 86 -3.41 -5.11 8.62
N SER A 87 -2.44 -5.73 7.93
CA SER A 87 -1.55 -6.76 8.50
C SER A 87 -0.48 -6.19 9.42
N LEU A 88 -0.24 -4.88 9.35
CA LEU A 88 0.84 -4.17 10.06
C LEU A 88 0.33 -3.16 11.09
N THR A 89 -0.97 -2.79 11.09
CA THR A 89 -1.50 -1.73 11.95
C THR A 89 -1.29 -1.98 13.44
N ALA A 90 -1.53 -3.20 13.93
CA ALA A 90 -1.29 -3.53 15.36
C ALA A 90 0.20 -3.43 15.74
N ALA A 91 1.10 -3.91 14.87
CA ALA A 91 2.54 -3.79 15.08
C ALA A 91 3.00 -2.33 15.05
N ALA A 92 2.45 -1.52 14.15
CA ALA A 92 2.72 -0.10 14.05
C ALA A 92 2.22 0.66 15.29
N ALA A 93 0.97 0.44 15.69
CA ALA A 93 0.38 1.04 16.90
C ALA A 93 1.19 0.72 18.17
N ALA A 94 1.66 -0.52 18.31
CA ALA A 94 2.46 -0.97 19.45
C ALA A 94 3.81 -0.24 19.58
N THR A 95 4.30 0.41 18.52
CA THR A 95 5.54 1.22 18.57
C THR A 95 5.38 2.51 19.39
N GLY A 96 4.15 3.06 19.46
CA GLY A 96 3.89 4.38 20.04
C GLY A 96 4.44 5.55 19.21
N LEU A 97 4.82 5.31 17.95
CA LEU A 97 5.41 6.33 17.07
C LEU A 97 4.36 7.12 16.28
N PHE A 98 3.11 6.67 16.26
CA PHE A 98 2.04 7.30 15.50
C PHE A 98 1.15 8.16 16.39
N ALA A 99 0.63 9.26 15.85
CA ALA A 99 -0.26 10.17 16.53
C ALA A 99 -1.71 10.03 16.02
N PRO A 100 -2.71 10.24 16.88
CA PRO A 100 -4.11 10.17 16.47
C PRO A 100 -4.47 11.30 15.47
N HIS A 101 -5.48 11.02 14.66
CA HIS A 101 -6.14 11.96 13.77
C HIS A 101 -7.58 12.25 14.21
N ASP A 102 -8.15 13.35 13.72
CA ASP A 102 -9.53 13.76 14.02
C ASP A 102 -10.46 13.53 12.81
N ILE A 103 -10.06 12.69 11.84
CA ILE A 103 -10.84 12.47 10.63
C ILE A 103 -12.04 11.58 10.96
N THR A 104 -13.23 12.07 10.62
CA THR A 104 -14.46 11.29 10.64
C THR A 104 -14.99 11.19 9.22
N ALA A 105 -14.96 10.01 8.64
CA ALA A 105 -15.41 9.75 7.28
C ALA A 105 -16.15 8.42 7.18
N ALA A 106 -17.05 8.30 6.22
CA ALA A 106 -17.59 7.02 5.79
C ALA A 106 -16.74 6.52 4.62
N TYR A 107 -16.40 5.24 4.62
CA TYR A 107 -15.54 4.63 3.62
C TYR A 107 -16.32 3.57 2.82
N ASP A 108 -15.95 3.40 1.55
CA ASP A 108 -16.48 2.35 0.66
C ASP A 108 -15.62 1.07 0.78
N LEU A 109 -15.36 0.66 2.01
CA LEU A 109 -14.58 -0.54 2.34
C LEU A 109 -15.50 -1.75 2.52
N PRO A 110 -15.01 -2.99 2.27
CA PRO A 110 -15.79 -4.20 2.52
C PRO A 110 -15.99 -4.53 4.02
N ILE A 111 -15.38 -3.77 4.91
CA ILE A 111 -15.54 -3.85 6.37
C ILE A 111 -15.79 -2.47 6.96
N ALA A 112 -16.38 -2.41 8.16
CA ALA A 112 -16.43 -1.17 8.91
C ALA A 112 -15.01 -0.74 9.33
N TRP A 113 -14.75 0.57 9.29
CA TRP A 113 -13.47 1.15 9.67
C TRP A 113 -13.67 2.20 10.76
N ASP A 114 -13.00 2.01 11.88
CA ASP A 114 -12.98 2.93 13.01
C ASP A 114 -11.62 2.79 13.70
N ASP A 115 -10.63 3.55 13.26
CA ASP A 115 -9.27 3.54 13.79
C ASP A 115 -8.84 4.97 14.08
N ALA A 116 -8.22 5.20 15.24
CA ALA A 116 -7.81 6.54 15.67
C ALA A 116 -6.45 6.97 15.09
N LEU A 117 -5.65 6.04 14.58
CA LEU A 117 -4.29 6.29 14.10
C LEU A 117 -4.17 6.19 12.59
N PHE A 118 -4.94 5.30 11.96
CA PHE A 118 -4.77 4.90 10.58
C PHE A 118 -5.95 5.30 9.70
N VAL A 119 -5.66 6.05 8.63
CA VAL A 119 -6.64 6.51 7.62
C VAL A 119 -6.52 5.62 6.39
N PRO A 120 -7.57 4.88 5.99
CA PRO A 120 -7.53 4.03 4.81
C PRO A 120 -7.58 4.88 3.54
N TYR A 121 -6.87 4.44 2.49
CA TYR A 121 -6.90 5.14 1.22
C TYR A 121 -7.21 4.25 0.02
N ASP A 122 -6.88 2.96 0.07
CA ASP A 122 -7.25 1.97 -0.94
C ASP A 122 -7.35 0.58 -0.34
N TRP A 123 -7.83 -0.38 -1.17
CA TRP A 123 -7.99 -1.76 -0.75
C TRP A 123 -8.10 -2.73 -1.93
N GLY A 124 -7.88 -4.00 -1.66
CA GLY A 124 -8.04 -5.09 -2.61
C GLY A 124 -7.91 -6.44 -1.93
N TRP A 125 -8.03 -7.51 -2.73
CA TRP A 125 -7.74 -8.88 -2.27
C TRP A 125 -6.50 -9.41 -2.98
N PHE A 126 -5.64 -10.09 -2.25
CA PHE A 126 -4.53 -10.81 -2.86
C PHE A 126 -5.03 -11.92 -3.77
N ALA A 127 -4.35 -12.12 -4.89
CA ALA A 127 -4.64 -13.18 -5.85
C ALA A 127 -3.39 -13.55 -6.64
N PHE A 128 -3.34 -14.78 -7.15
CA PHE A 128 -2.39 -15.12 -8.18
C PHE A 128 -2.93 -14.67 -9.54
N VAL A 129 -2.13 -13.85 -10.24
CA VAL A 129 -2.41 -13.38 -11.60
C VAL A 129 -1.73 -14.30 -12.60
N HIS A 130 -2.43 -14.60 -13.71
CA HIS A 130 -1.93 -15.46 -14.78
C HIS A 130 -2.29 -14.91 -16.16
N ASP A 131 -1.61 -15.39 -17.18
CA ASP A 131 -1.95 -15.15 -18.57
C ASP A 131 -2.85 -16.29 -19.09
N LYS A 132 -4.10 -15.97 -19.46
CA LYS A 132 -5.09 -16.95 -19.96
C LYS A 132 -4.64 -17.67 -21.24
N THR A 133 -3.70 -17.09 -21.99
CA THR A 133 -3.14 -17.72 -23.19
C THR A 133 -2.15 -18.82 -22.85
N LYS A 134 -1.54 -18.77 -21.66
CA LYS A 134 -0.60 -19.78 -21.14
C LYS A 134 -1.26 -20.72 -20.15
N VAL A 135 -2.04 -20.20 -19.22
CA VAL A 135 -2.76 -20.95 -18.19
C VAL A 135 -4.26 -20.77 -18.41
N ALA A 136 -4.83 -21.60 -19.31
CA ALA A 136 -6.26 -21.50 -19.67
C ALA A 136 -7.21 -21.90 -18.54
N VAL A 137 -6.78 -22.80 -17.65
CA VAL A 137 -7.53 -23.26 -16.47
C VAL A 137 -6.63 -23.12 -15.26
N PRO A 138 -6.72 -21.99 -14.53
CA PRO A 138 -5.93 -21.78 -13.34
C PRO A 138 -6.39 -22.67 -12.18
N PRO A 139 -5.51 -22.97 -11.21
CA PRO A 139 -5.91 -23.66 -9.99
C PRO A 139 -6.91 -22.81 -9.19
N THR A 140 -7.85 -23.48 -8.51
CA THR A 140 -8.89 -22.83 -7.69
C THR A 140 -8.62 -22.96 -6.18
N SER A 141 -7.43 -23.40 -5.80
CA SER A 141 -7.04 -23.55 -4.39
C SER A 141 -5.51 -23.64 -4.27
N PHE A 142 -4.99 -23.36 -3.07
CA PHE A 142 -3.55 -23.58 -2.78
C PHE A 142 -3.17 -25.07 -2.96
N THR A 143 -4.04 -25.98 -2.57
CA THR A 143 -3.79 -27.43 -2.76
C THR A 143 -3.79 -27.83 -4.22
N ALA A 144 -4.66 -27.24 -5.04
CA ALA A 144 -4.67 -27.47 -6.49
C ALA A 144 -3.44 -26.86 -7.17
N LEU A 145 -3.01 -25.67 -6.72
CA LEU A 145 -1.76 -25.04 -7.18
C LEU A 145 -0.56 -25.89 -6.85
N ALA A 146 -0.42 -26.37 -5.61
CA ALA A 146 0.67 -27.26 -5.18
C ALA A 146 0.70 -28.60 -5.93
N ALA A 147 -0.46 -29.12 -6.34
CA ALA A 147 -0.55 -30.35 -7.14
C ALA A 147 -0.29 -30.15 -8.64
N SER A 148 -0.04 -28.93 -9.09
CA SER A 148 0.23 -28.58 -10.48
C SER A 148 1.73 -28.45 -10.75
N ASP A 149 2.11 -28.44 -12.05
CA ASP A 149 3.48 -28.13 -12.47
C ASP A 149 3.73 -26.62 -12.67
N LEU A 150 2.73 -25.76 -12.35
CA LEU A 150 2.80 -24.32 -12.55
C LEU A 150 3.88 -23.69 -11.68
N LYS A 151 4.59 -22.73 -12.26
CA LYS A 151 5.66 -21.98 -11.61
C LYS A 151 5.15 -20.62 -11.18
N ILE A 152 5.41 -20.26 -9.94
CA ILE A 152 4.96 -19.03 -9.34
C ILE A 152 6.13 -18.17 -8.85
N VAL A 153 5.95 -16.86 -8.95
CA VAL A 153 6.77 -15.85 -8.24
C VAL A 153 5.95 -15.28 -7.10
N ILE A 154 6.58 -15.19 -5.95
CA ILE A 154 6.04 -14.58 -4.74
C ILE A 154 7.03 -13.56 -4.19
N GLU A 155 6.61 -12.78 -3.21
CA GLU A 155 7.44 -11.78 -2.54
C GLU A 155 7.85 -12.24 -1.15
N ASP A 156 8.95 -11.66 -0.66
CA ASP A 156 9.47 -11.93 0.69
C ASP A 156 8.54 -11.32 1.75
N PRO A 157 7.95 -12.12 2.63
CA PRO A 157 7.03 -11.64 3.66
C PRO A 157 7.67 -10.72 4.71
N ARG A 158 9.00 -10.63 4.71
CA ARG A 158 9.74 -9.78 5.66
C ARG A 158 9.92 -8.36 5.17
N SER A 159 9.72 -8.13 3.87
CA SER A 159 9.86 -6.81 3.22
C SER A 159 8.59 -6.37 2.51
N SER A 160 7.83 -7.29 1.90
CA SER A 160 6.71 -7.00 0.99
C SER A 160 5.35 -7.13 1.66
N THR A 161 4.42 -6.26 1.29
CA THR A 161 3.00 -6.31 1.65
C THR A 161 2.33 -7.57 1.06
N PRO A 162 2.39 -7.86 -0.27
CA PRO A 162 1.82 -9.10 -0.79
C PRO A 162 2.46 -10.35 -0.20
N GLY A 163 3.77 -10.36 0.02
CA GLY A 163 4.45 -11.48 0.65
C GLY A 163 3.94 -11.78 2.06
N LEU A 164 3.79 -10.76 2.90
CA LEU A 164 3.17 -10.90 4.22
C LEU A 164 1.69 -11.30 4.10
N GLY A 165 0.98 -10.69 3.16
CA GLY A 165 -0.41 -11.02 2.87
C GLY A 165 -0.62 -12.48 2.51
N LEU A 166 0.28 -13.09 1.72
CA LEU A 166 0.24 -14.51 1.37
C LEU A 166 0.42 -15.41 2.59
N LEU A 167 1.33 -15.04 3.52
CA LEU A 167 1.47 -15.79 4.78
C LEU A 167 0.16 -15.82 5.56
N LEU A 168 -0.46 -14.66 5.71
CA LEU A 168 -1.70 -14.51 6.47
C LEU A 168 -2.89 -15.12 5.73
N TRP A 169 -2.90 -15.08 4.40
CA TRP A 169 -3.91 -15.73 3.58
C TRP A 169 -3.90 -17.25 3.80
N ILE A 170 -2.72 -17.89 3.67
CA ILE A 170 -2.59 -19.33 3.93
C ILE A 170 -2.95 -19.65 5.38
N LYS A 171 -2.52 -18.82 6.34
CA LYS A 171 -2.85 -19.01 7.75
C LYS A 171 -4.36 -18.88 8.03
N ALA A 172 -5.03 -17.89 7.46
CA ALA A 172 -6.47 -17.68 7.61
C ALA A 172 -7.29 -18.79 6.94
N ALA A 173 -6.81 -19.33 5.81
CA ALA A 173 -7.50 -20.39 5.08
C ALA A 173 -7.32 -21.78 5.67
N TYR A 174 -6.13 -22.09 6.20
CA TYR A 174 -5.75 -23.46 6.58
C TYR A 174 -5.40 -23.65 8.05
N GLY A 175 -5.23 -22.59 8.82
CA GLY A 175 -4.95 -22.66 10.27
C GLY A 175 -3.69 -23.47 10.58
N ASP A 176 -3.82 -24.54 11.36
CA ASP A 176 -2.69 -25.40 11.76
C ASP A 176 -2.08 -26.20 10.59
N ARG A 177 -2.74 -26.26 9.43
CA ARG A 177 -2.23 -26.93 8.23
C ARG A 177 -1.38 -26.01 7.37
N SER A 178 -1.19 -24.74 7.71
CA SER A 178 -0.44 -23.75 6.92
C SER A 178 0.99 -24.22 6.61
N ALA A 179 1.70 -24.80 7.58
CA ALA A 179 3.03 -25.35 7.37
C ALA A 179 3.08 -26.45 6.29
N GLN A 180 2.03 -27.30 6.22
CA GLN A 180 1.96 -28.34 5.18
C GLN A 180 1.68 -27.71 3.81
N ILE A 181 0.82 -26.70 3.73
CA ILE A 181 0.56 -25.97 2.46
C ILE A 181 1.84 -25.34 1.93
N TRP A 182 2.64 -24.70 2.79
CA TRP A 182 3.95 -24.17 2.39
C TRP A 182 4.90 -25.24 1.89
N ALA A 183 4.93 -26.39 2.57
CA ALA A 183 5.76 -27.51 2.17
C ALA A 183 5.36 -28.08 0.80
N ASP A 184 4.05 -28.13 0.52
CA ASP A 184 3.50 -28.64 -0.74
C ASP A 184 3.71 -27.63 -1.90
N LEU A 185 3.71 -26.32 -1.62
CA LEU A 185 3.93 -25.26 -2.62
C LEU A 185 5.41 -25.03 -2.96
N ALA A 186 6.34 -25.52 -2.15
CA ALA A 186 7.76 -25.18 -2.26
C ALA A 186 8.33 -25.41 -3.67
N ASP A 187 7.96 -26.50 -4.34
CA ASP A 187 8.44 -26.84 -5.68
C ASP A 187 7.81 -25.98 -6.81
N ASN A 188 6.72 -25.28 -6.53
CA ASN A 188 6.11 -24.34 -7.46
C ASN A 188 6.79 -22.96 -7.42
N ILE A 189 7.38 -22.58 -6.30
CA ILE A 189 7.99 -21.27 -6.09
C ILE A 189 9.37 -21.22 -6.76
N VAL A 190 9.47 -20.47 -7.86
CA VAL A 190 10.75 -20.33 -8.60
C VAL A 190 11.60 -19.17 -8.13
N THR A 191 10.95 -18.13 -7.58
CA THR A 191 11.64 -16.92 -7.12
C THR A 191 10.85 -16.27 -6.00
N VAL A 192 11.58 -15.70 -5.04
CA VAL A 192 11.08 -14.83 -3.97
C VAL A 192 11.75 -13.48 -4.15
N THR A 193 10.99 -12.44 -4.49
CA THR A 193 11.50 -11.08 -4.71
C THR A 193 11.38 -10.22 -3.46
N PRO A 194 12.16 -9.14 -3.31
CA PRO A 194 12.06 -8.24 -2.17
C PRO A 194 10.74 -7.46 -2.13
N GLY A 195 10.13 -7.16 -3.30
CA GLY A 195 8.90 -6.38 -3.43
C GLY A 195 8.07 -6.80 -4.63
N TRP A 196 6.90 -6.16 -4.73
CA TRP A 196 5.88 -6.46 -5.76
C TRP A 196 6.36 -6.14 -7.18
N SER A 197 7.04 -5.01 -7.39
CA SER A 197 7.45 -4.55 -8.73
C SER A 197 8.35 -5.56 -9.44
N GLU A 198 9.30 -6.15 -8.71
CA GLU A 198 10.20 -7.16 -9.25
C GLU A 198 9.46 -8.46 -9.57
N ALA A 199 8.54 -8.90 -8.69
CA ALA A 199 7.75 -10.10 -8.91
C ALA A 199 6.90 -9.96 -10.17
N TYR A 200 6.19 -8.86 -10.29
CA TYR A 200 5.31 -8.61 -11.44
C TYR A 200 6.11 -8.46 -12.73
N GLY A 201 7.28 -7.80 -12.68
CA GLY A 201 8.22 -7.71 -13.79
C GLY A 201 8.69 -9.07 -14.30
N LEU A 202 9.06 -10.01 -13.42
CA LEU A 202 9.44 -11.38 -13.78
C LEU A 202 8.29 -12.14 -14.46
N PHE A 203 7.07 -12.00 -13.95
CA PHE A 203 5.88 -12.58 -14.57
C PHE A 203 5.65 -12.04 -16.00
N LEU A 204 5.74 -10.72 -16.19
CA LEU A 204 5.60 -10.09 -17.50
C LEU A 204 6.71 -10.51 -18.47
N ALA A 205 7.93 -10.76 -17.97
CA ALA A 205 9.03 -11.31 -18.74
C ALA A 205 8.83 -12.79 -19.11
N GLY A 206 7.82 -13.45 -18.50
CA GLY A 206 7.50 -14.86 -18.77
C GLY A 206 8.36 -15.87 -17.99
N GLU A 207 8.98 -15.42 -16.90
CA GLU A 207 9.82 -16.26 -16.02
C GLU A 207 8.97 -17.16 -15.08
N ALA A 208 7.67 -16.91 -14.98
CA ALA A 208 6.72 -17.69 -14.21
C ALA A 208 5.35 -17.75 -14.90
N ASP A 209 4.56 -18.76 -14.55
CA ASP A 209 3.20 -18.95 -15.05
C ASP A 209 2.19 -18.05 -14.31
N MET A 210 2.45 -17.79 -13.02
CA MET A 210 1.62 -16.96 -12.17
C MET A 210 2.48 -16.12 -11.22
N VAL A 211 1.93 -14.99 -10.80
CA VAL A 211 2.54 -14.09 -9.83
C VAL A 211 1.55 -13.75 -8.72
N LEU A 212 2.04 -13.66 -7.49
CA LEU A 212 1.25 -13.11 -6.40
C LEU A 212 1.04 -11.61 -6.64
N SER A 213 -0.19 -11.17 -6.57
CA SER A 213 -0.60 -9.79 -6.77
C SER A 213 -2.02 -9.59 -6.21
N TYR A 214 -2.89 -8.92 -6.96
CA TYR A 214 -4.24 -8.57 -6.51
C TYR A 214 -5.31 -8.98 -7.53
N THR A 215 -6.54 -9.15 -7.05
CA THR A 215 -7.71 -9.35 -7.92
C THR A 215 -7.91 -8.18 -8.89
N THR A 216 -7.37 -7.01 -8.57
CA THR A 216 -7.46 -5.77 -9.35
C THR A 216 -6.38 -5.63 -10.42
N SER A 217 -5.26 -6.35 -10.32
CA SER A 217 -4.14 -6.22 -11.26
C SER A 217 -4.50 -6.39 -12.74
N PRO A 218 -5.46 -7.25 -13.14
CA PRO A 218 -5.88 -7.33 -14.53
C PRO A 218 -6.46 -6.04 -15.11
N ALA A 219 -6.93 -5.10 -14.27
CA ALA A 219 -7.45 -3.81 -14.72
C ALA A 219 -6.37 -2.97 -15.41
N TYR A 220 -5.11 -3.01 -14.93
CA TYR A 220 -3.98 -2.35 -15.59
C TYR A 220 -3.88 -2.76 -17.06
N HIS A 221 -3.78 -4.05 -17.33
CA HIS A 221 -3.63 -4.57 -18.68
C HIS A 221 -4.82 -4.22 -19.57
N LEU A 222 -6.02 -4.35 -19.02
CA LEU A 222 -7.25 -4.07 -19.77
C LEU A 222 -7.37 -2.58 -20.11
N ILE A 223 -7.07 -1.67 -19.18
CA ILE A 223 -7.30 -0.24 -19.33
C ILE A 223 -6.11 0.46 -20.00
N ALA A 224 -4.89 0.22 -19.53
CA ALA A 224 -3.70 0.90 -20.02
C ALA A 224 -3.13 0.26 -21.30
N GLU A 225 -3.21 -1.06 -21.43
CA GLU A 225 -2.60 -1.81 -22.54
C GLU A 225 -3.62 -2.34 -23.56
N SER A 226 -4.93 -2.25 -23.26
CA SER A 226 -5.99 -2.87 -24.06
C SER A 226 -5.80 -4.40 -24.20
N ASP A 227 -5.14 -5.03 -23.21
CA ASP A 227 -4.85 -6.46 -23.14
C ASP A 227 -5.79 -7.15 -22.14
N ALA A 228 -6.68 -7.99 -22.65
CA ALA A 228 -7.59 -8.80 -21.84
C ALA A 228 -7.04 -10.19 -21.51
N SER A 229 -5.75 -10.46 -21.76
CA SER A 229 -5.17 -11.79 -21.54
C SER A 229 -4.91 -12.09 -20.06
N LYS A 230 -4.69 -11.08 -19.22
CA LYS A 230 -4.41 -11.29 -17.80
C LYS A 230 -5.67 -11.49 -16.98
N ALA A 231 -5.62 -12.38 -16.01
CA ALA A 231 -6.72 -12.65 -15.10
C ALA A 231 -6.19 -13.02 -13.71
N ALA A 232 -6.99 -12.79 -12.68
CA ALA A 232 -6.74 -13.29 -11.35
C ALA A 232 -7.42 -14.66 -11.18
N ALA A 233 -6.71 -15.63 -10.60
CA ALA A 233 -7.25 -16.94 -10.28
C ALA A 233 -8.19 -16.84 -9.07
N ALA A 234 -9.41 -17.39 -9.20
CA ALA A 234 -10.38 -17.39 -8.12
C ALA A 234 -10.16 -18.62 -7.24
N PHE A 235 -9.83 -18.42 -5.95
CA PHE A 235 -9.60 -19.50 -5.00
C PHE A 235 -10.84 -19.78 -4.14
N ASP A 236 -11.20 -21.05 -4.03
CA ASP A 236 -12.38 -21.53 -3.29
C ASP A 236 -12.28 -21.27 -1.77
N GLU A 237 -11.06 -21.19 -1.23
CA GLU A 237 -10.80 -20.80 0.17
C GLU A 237 -11.23 -19.36 0.48
N GLY A 238 -11.42 -18.56 -0.54
CA GLY A 238 -11.56 -17.12 -0.48
C GLY A 238 -10.24 -16.41 -0.68
N HIS A 239 -10.26 -15.08 -0.64
CA HIS A 239 -9.09 -14.22 -0.83
C HIS A 239 -8.88 -13.34 0.39
N TYR A 240 -7.62 -13.11 0.74
CA TYR A 240 -7.27 -12.28 1.89
C TYR A 240 -7.38 -10.80 1.51
N LEU A 241 -8.14 -10.07 2.32
CA LEU A 241 -8.36 -8.64 2.15
C LEU A 241 -7.14 -7.87 2.65
N GLN A 242 -6.73 -6.87 1.90
CA GLN A 242 -5.78 -5.84 2.29
C GLN A 242 -6.47 -4.49 2.21
N ILE A 243 -6.23 -3.64 3.21
CA ILE A 243 -6.59 -2.21 3.21
C ILE A 243 -5.32 -1.45 3.53
N GLU A 244 -4.90 -0.58 2.60
CA GLU A 244 -3.73 0.27 2.81
C GLU A 244 -4.12 1.54 3.56
N VAL A 245 -3.20 1.98 4.41
CA VAL A 245 -3.45 3.08 5.34
C VAL A 245 -2.31 4.08 5.37
N ALA A 246 -2.65 5.32 5.70
CA ALA A 246 -1.72 6.38 6.04
C ALA A 246 -1.86 6.77 7.51
N ALA A 247 -0.76 7.23 8.12
CA ALA A 247 -0.76 7.68 9.50
C ALA A 247 0.27 8.78 9.74
N LYS A 248 -0.05 9.70 10.63
CA LYS A 248 0.84 10.78 11.07
C LYS A 248 1.82 10.28 12.12
N LEU A 249 3.10 10.63 12.01
CA LEU A 249 4.08 10.35 13.05
C LEU A 249 3.96 11.35 14.22
N ALA A 250 4.11 10.83 15.44
CA ALA A 250 4.03 11.65 16.66
C ALA A 250 5.18 12.64 16.79
N ALA A 251 6.32 12.38 16.12
CA ALA A 251 7.50 13.22 16.11
C ALA A 251 7.46 14.27 14.98
N SER A 252 6.42 14.31 14.16
CA SER A 252 6.28 15.30 13.08
C SER A 252 6.43 16.74 13.62
N ASP A 253 7.25 17.54 12.95
CA ASP A 253 7.37 18.98 13.21
C ASP A 253 6.37 19.82 12.37
N GLN A 254 5.58 19.15 11.48
CA GLN A 254 4.52 19.71 10.65
C GLN A 254 3.13 19.10 10.96
N PRO A 255 2.72 18.92 12.23
CA PRO A 255 1.53 18.14 12.55
C PRO A 255 0.24 18.65 11.90
N ALA A 256 0.09 19.97 11.76
CA ALA A 256 -1.09 20.57 11.12
C ALA A 256 -1.11 20.32 9.60
N LEU A 257 0.05 20.27 8.95
CA LEU A 257 0.16 19.96 7.53
C LEU A 257 -0.06 18.47 7.28
N ALA A 258 0.45 17.62 8.18
CA ALA A 258 0.18 16.18 8.18
C ALA A 258 -1.32 15.89 8.32
N ASP A 259 -2.03 16.57 9.24
CA ASP A 259 -3.50 16.43 9.37
C ASP A 259 -4.24 16.87 8.11
N ARG A 260 -3.77 17.94 7.43
CA ARG A 260 -4.32 18.35 6.14
C ARG A 260 -4.09 17.29 5.06
N PHE A 261 -2.92 16.67 5.01
CA PHE A 261 -2.63 15.61 4.06
C PHE A 261 -3.49 14.36 4.31
N LEU A 262 -3.64 13.94 5.57
CA LEU A 262 -4.55 12.84 5.93
C LEU A 262 -6.01 13.14 5.54
N ALA A 263 -6.46 14.38 5.71
CA ALA A 263 -7.80 14.79 5.25
C ALA A 263 -7.90 14.80 3.72
N PHE A 264 -6.85 15.25 3.01
CA PHE A 264 -6.77 15.26 1.55
C PHE A 264 -6.84 13.85 0.95
N ILE A 265 -6.33 12.82 1.64
CA ILE A 265 -6.45 11.41 1.23
C ILE A 265 -7.91 11.02 0.96
N GLY A 266 -8.88 11.54 1.73
CA GLY A 266 -10.31 11.30 1.50
C GLY A 266 -10.93 12.11 0.35
N SER A 267 -10.19 13.02 -0.27
CA SER A 267 -10.71 13.89 -1.33
C SER A 267 -10.84 13.17 -2.67
N ASP A 268 -11.71 13.70 -3.54
CA ASP A 268 -11.87 13.22 -4.91
C ASP A 268 -10.57 13.38 -5.74
N ALA A 269 -9.76 14.39 -5.42
CA ALA A 269 -8.47 14.62 -6.07
C ALA A 269 -7.46 13.51 -5.79
N PHE A 270 -7.42 12.96 -4.58
CA PHE A 270 -6.59 11.80 -4.26
C PHE A 270 -7.23 10.50 -4.76
N GLN A 271 -8.49 10.27 -4.43
CA GLN A 271 -9.15 8.98 -4.64
C GLN A 271 -9.36 8.64 -6.12
N SER A 272 -9.51 9.66 -7.00
CA SER A 272 -9.64 9.44 -8.45
C SER A 272 -8.35 8.96 -9.12
N VAL A 273 -7.20 9.17 -8.49
CA VAL A 273 -5.89 8.73 -9.01
C VAL A 273 -5.69 7.22 -8.78
N ILE A 274 -6.15 6.69 -7.65
CA ILE A 274 -5.89 5.33 -7.18
C ILE A 274 -6.29 4.25 -8.20
N PRO A 275 -7.47 4.24 -8.82
CA PRO A 275 -7.88 3.15 -9.71
C PRO A 275 -7.03 3.02 -10.98
N THR A 276 -6.32 4.06 -11.40
CA THR A 276 -5.58 4.08 -12.68
C THR A 276 -4.07 4.22 -12.54
N THR A 277 -3.56 4.35 -11.32
CA THR A 277 -2.12 4.42 -11.05
C THR A 277 -1.68 3.40 -10.00
N ASN A 278 -2.48 3.19 -8.94
CA ASN A 278 -2.23 2.14 -7.95
C ASN A 278 -2.98 0.83 -8.26
N TRP A 279 -3.96 0.89 -9.17
CA TRP A 279 -4.75 -0.27 -9.64
C TRP A 279 -5.46 -0.99 -8.50
N MET A 280 -5.90 -0.25 -7.48
CA MET A 280 -6.62 -0.73 -6.31
C MET A 280 -8.02 -0.11 -6.27
N TYR A 281 -8.92 -0.68 -5.46
CA TYR A 281 -10.18 -0.02 -5.14
C TYR A 281 -9.91 1.16 -4.21
N PRO A 282 -10.41 2.37 -4.51
CA PRO A 282 -10.26 3.52 -3.63
C PRO A 282 -11.09 3.35 -2.35
N ALA A 283 -10.64 3.92 -1.23
CA ALA A 283 -11.38 3.90 0.03
C ALA A 283 -12.66 4.76 -0.01
N HIS A 284 -12.71 5.74 -0.93
CA HIS A 284 -13.91 6.49 -1.29
C HIS A 284 -14.08 6.41 -2.81
N THR A 285 -15.25 6.00 -3.27
CA THR A 285 -15.53 5.97 -4.71
C THR A 285 -15.54 7.38 -5.26
N PRO A 286 -14.65 7.73 -6.23
CA PRO A 286 -14.62 9.06 -6.82
C PRO A 286 -15.95 9.44 -7.47
N ALA A 287 -16.24 10.75 -7.57
CA ALA A 287 -17.46 11.25 -8.21
C ALA A 287 -17.64 10.75 -9.66
N GLY A 288 -16.53 10.49 -10.38
CA GLY A 288 -16.53 9.88 -11.71
C GLY A 288 -16.80 8.38 -11.74
N GLY A 289 -16.88 7.71 -10.59
CA GLY A 289 -16.98 6.27 -10.46
C GLY A 289 -15.67 5.54 -10.78
N LEU A 290 -15.72 4.20 -10.76
CA LEU A 290 -14.57 3.38 -11.13
C LEU A 290 -14.45 3.25 -12.66
N PRO A 291 -13.22 3.13 -13.21
CA PRO A 291 -13.01 2.82 -14.62
C PRO A 291 -13.73 1.52 -15.02
N GLN A 292 -14.26 1.47 -16.26
CA GLN A 292 -15.08 0.34 -16.73
C GLN A 292 -14.37 -1.01 -16.60
N GLY A 293 -13.05 -1.09 -16.69
CA GLY A 293 -12.26 -2.30 -16.51
C GLY A 293 -12.45 -2.99 -15.15
N PHE A 294 -12.76 -2.23 -14.11
CA PHE A 294 -13.02 -2.76 -12.77
C PHE A 294 -14.30 -3.60 -12.69
N ALA A 295 -15.30 -3.36 -13.54
CA ALA A 295 -16.53 -4.13 -13.58
C ALA A 295 -16.34 -5.58 -14.05
N THR A 296 -15.18 -5.91 -14.64
CA THR A 296 -14.86 -7.25 -15.14
C THR A 296 -14.01 -8.09 -14.21
N LEU A 297 -13.55 -7.48 -13.11
CA LEU A 297 -12.69 -8.14 -12.13
C LEU A 297 -13.45 -9.18 -11.32
N ILE A 298 -12.76 -10.24 -10.90
CA ILE A 298 -13.36 -11.23 -10.02
C ILE A 298 -13.68 -10.60 -8.66
N THR A 299 -14.86 -10.96 -8.13
CA THR A 299 -15.19 -10.70 -6.73
C THR A 299 -15.06 -12.02 -5.98
N PRO A 300 -14.22 -12.10 -4.94
CA PRO A 300 -14.07 -13.32 -4.14
C PRO A 300 -15.39 -13.80 -3.55
N VAL A 301 -15.62 -15.11 -3.58
CA VAL A 301 -16.81 -15.72 -2.94
C VAL A 301 -16.75 -15.58 -1.40
N LYS A 302 -15.55 -15.41 -0.86
CA LYS A 302 -15.29 -15.22 0.57
C LYS A 302 -14.11 -14.27 0.74
N SER A 303 -14.31 -13.24 1.54
CA SER A 303 -13.24 -12.37 2.03
C SER A 303 -12.66 -12.94 3.32
N LEU A 304 -11.36 -13.13 3.37
CA LEU A 304 -10.61 -13.55 4.54
C LEU A 304 -9.88 -12.34 5.10
N LEU A 305 -9.88 -12.19 6.40
CA LEU A 305 -9.10 -11.18 7.12
C LEU A 305 -8.90 -11.66 8.55
N LEU A 306 -7.70 -11.62 9.05
CA LEU A 306 -7.42 -11.72 10.47
C LEU A 306 -7.56 -10.32 11.08
N ASP A 307 -8.10 -10.24 12.30
CA ASP A 307 -8.02 -8.96 13.01
C ASP A 307 -6.54 -8.57 13.23
N PRO A 308 -6.23 -7.27 13.46
CA PRO A 308 -4.86 -6.79 13.52
C PRO A 308 -3.98 -7.49 14.58
N GLU A 309 -4.53 -7.82 15.74
CA GLU A 309 -3.83 -8.52 16.81
C GLU A 309 -3.56 -9.99 16.44
N ALA A 310 -4.51 -10.67 15.81
CA ALA A 310 -4.33 -12.03 15.31
C ALA A 310 -3.31 -12.07 14.17
N ALA A 311 -3.31 -11.09 13.26
CA ALA A 311 -2.32 -10.96 12.20
C ALA A 311 -0.91 -10.77 12.78
N GLN A 312 -0.75 -9.88 13.76
CA GLN A 312 0.51 -9.65 14.46
C GLN A 312 1.00 -10.92 15.17
N ALA A 313 0.12 -11.62 15.88
CA ALA A 313 0.46 -12.86 16.59
C ALA A 313 0.85 -13.99 15.63
N ALA A 314 0.20 -14.09 14.48
CA ALA A 314 0.45 -15.11 13.46
C ALA A 314 1.74 -14.88 12.68
N ARG A 315 2.21 -13.63 12.55
CA ARG A 315 3.32 -13.24 11.65
C ARG A 315 4.61 -14.02 11.92
N GLY A 316 5.09 -14.06 13.16
CA GLY A 316 6.34 -14.74 13.50
C GLY A 316 6.30 -16.23 13.17
N PRO A 317 5.35 -17.01 13.73
CA PRO A 317 5.18 -18.41 13.41
C PRO A 317 5.01 -18.70 11.93
N ALA A 318 4.25 -17.88 11.18
CA ALA A 318 4.03 -18.07 9.75
C ALA A 318 5.31 -17.82 8.93
N VAL A 319 6.14 -16.85 9.31
CA VAL A 319 7.46 -16.64 8.70
C VAL A 319 8.36 -17.85 8.93
N ASP A 320 8.34 -18.46 10.10
CA ASP A 320 9.15 -19.64 10.40
C ASP A 320 8.67 -20.88 9.62
N GLU A 321 7.35 -21.08 9.45
CA GLU A 321 6.77 -22.12 8.60
C GLU A 321 7.22 -21.96 7.13
N TRP A 322 7.09 -20.75 6.60
CA TRP A 322 7.54 -20.41 5.23
C TRP A 322 9.03 -20.64 5.03
N ARG A 323 9.88 -20.16 5.95
CA ARG A 323 11.34 -20.37 5.86
C ARG A 323 11.73 -21.84 5.92
N ALA A 324 11.10 -22.63 6.79
CA ALA A 324 11.34 -24.05 6.91
C ALA A 324 10.97 -24.79 5.62
N ALA A 325 9.90 -24.39 4.92
CA ALA A 325 9.49 -24.97 3.66
C ALA A 325 10.46 -24.67 2.53
N LEU A 326 10.96 -23.42 2.42
CA LEU A 326 11.83 -22.98 1.32
C LEU A 326 13.33 -23.26 1.55
N SER A 327 13.73 -23.72 2.74
CA SER A 327 15.12 -24.06 3.07
C SER A 327 15.49 -25.52 2.79
N ARG A 328 14.65 -26.26 2.06
CA ARG A 328 14.84 -27.69 1.76
C ARG A 328 15.76 -27.93 0.57
#